data_f4199d652315da67fbdc7b0ade8a53e7
#
_entry.id   f4199d652315da67fbdc7b0ade8a53e7
#
_cell.length_a   1.000
_cell.length_b   1.000
_cell.length_c   1.000
_cell.angle_alpha   90.00
_cell.angle_beta   90.00
_cell.angle_gamma   90.00
#
_symmetry.space_group_name_H-M   'P 1'
#
loop_
_entity.id
_entity.type
_entity.pdbx_description
1 polymer ?
#
loop_
_entity_poly.entity_id
_entity_poly.type
_entity_poly.pdbx_seq_one_letter_code
_entity_poly.pdbx_strand_id
1 'polypeptide(L)'
;ITSQAPGKLKMVFQTKAFENGGDFSTDVATATYSPYKTYVGIKAPEPNKYGLLETDRVNRYDIVTLDELGKPKSVKNLEVRVYKVEWRWWWNSDGDDLSQYNSSEVTTAYRNYVVSTDASGKASVQFKIPEADWGRYLIRVEDTNDGHATSLTSYIDWPYWSGKSRQGSSETANMLVFTTNREKYNVGENA
;
A
#
# COMPACT_ATOMS: atom_id res chain seq x y z
N ILE A 1 -2.64 13.20 20.19
CA ILE A 1 -1.47 13.17 19.28
C ILE A 1 -1.23 11.77 18.70
N THR A 2 -1.83 10.74 19.25
CA THR A 2 -1.48 9.34 18.95
C THR A 2 -2.48 8.59 18.08
N SER A 3 -3.70 9.11 17.88
CA SER A 3 -4.79 8.43 17.17
C SER A 3 -4.58 8.23 15.66
N GLN A 4 -3.50 8.80 15.09
CA GLN A 4 -3.17 8.68 13.66
C GLN A 4 -1.72 8.24 13.43
N ALA A 5 -1.05 7.72 14.46
CA ALA A 5 0.31 7.24 14.28
C ALA A 5 0.34 6.02 13.33
N PRO A 6 1.27 5.96 12.38
CA PRO A 6 1.34 4.84 11.43
C PRO A 6 1.84 3.53 12.08
N GLY A 7 2.30 3.59 13.32
CA GLY A 7 2.84 2.47 14.05
C GLY A 7 3.54 2.90 15.33
N LYS A 8 4.55 2.15 15.76
CA LYS A 8 5.41 2.54 16.88
C LYS A 8 6.20 3.80 16.56
N LEU A 9 6.34 4.67 17.55
CA LEU A 9 7.03 5.94 17.42
C LEU A 9 8.40 5.87 18.15
N LYS A 10 9.40 6.49 17.55
CA LYS A 10 10.67 6.76 18.22
C LYS A 10 10.58 8.14 18.89
N MET A 11 10.65 8.16 20.20
CA MET A 11 10.78 9.40 20.95
C MET A 11 12.26 9.77 21.07
N VAL A 12 12.54 11.04 20.85
CA VAL A 12 13.90 11.61 21.04
C VAL A 12 13.79 12.71 22.07
N PHE A 13 14.49 12.56 23.18
CA PHE A 13 14.60 13.57 24.23
C PHE A 13 15.95 14.24 24.11
N GLN A 14 15.95 15.54 23.89
CA GLN A 14 17.14 16.35 23.88
C GLN A 14 17.14 17.27 25.11
N THR A 15 18.09 17.06 26.00
CA THR A 15 18.28 17.89 27.20
C THR A 15 19.49 18.80 26.99
N LYS A 16 19.32 20.08 27.28
CA LYS A 16 20.40 21.06 27.29
C LYS A 16 20.59 21.59 28.68
N ALA A 17 21.80 21.48 29.23
CA ALA A 17 22.19 22.08 30.48
C ALA A 17 23.08 23.29 30.20
N PHE A 18 22.65 24.46 30.68
CA PHE A 18 23.35 25.75 30.47
C PHE A 18 24.17 26.11 31.67
N GLU A 19 25.38 26.60 31.45
CA GLU A 19 26.22 27.23 32.47
C GLU A 19 25.98 28.75 32.54
N ASN A 20 26.38 29.36 33.65
CA ASN A 20 26.19 30.84 33.83
C ASN A 20 26.92 31.69 32.78
N GLY A 21 27.89 31.15 32.07
CA GLY A 21 28.61 31.79 30.96
C GLY A 21 27.95 31.71 29.60
N GLY A 22 26.79 31.02 29.49
CA GLY A 22 26.06 30.83 28.23
C GLY A 22 26.46 29.56 27.44
N ASP A 23 27.51 28.88 27.85
CA ASP A 23 27.86 27.55 27.28
C ASP A 23 26.83 26.51 27.70
N PHE A 24 26.65 25.49 26.89
CA PHE A 24 25.73 24.40 27.20
C PHE A 24 26.27 23.05 26.76
N SER A 25 25.90 22.03 27.51
CA SER A 25 26.05 20.64 27.13
C SER A 25 24.71 20.07 26.65
N THR A 26 24.76 19.14 25.71
CA THR A 26 23.56 18.48 25.16
C THR A 26 23.67 16.98 25.40
N ASP A 27 22.59 16.41 25.95
CA ASP A 27 22.39 14.96 26.04
C ASP A 27 21.17 14.55 25.23
N VAL A 28 21.22 13.38 24.58
CA VAL A 28 20.16 12.84 23.75
C VAL A 28 19.83 11.41 24.16
N ALA A 29 18.61 11.23 24.66
CA ALA A 29 18.06 9.92 24.97
C ALA A 29 16.96 9.56 23.97
N THR A 30 16.84 8.26 23.64
CA THR A 30 15.78 7.76 22.76
C THR A 30 14.99 6.65 23.42
N ALA A 31 13.68 6.62 23.18
CA ALA A 31 12.80 5.56 23.64
C ALA A 31 11.78 5.21 22.56
N THR A 32 11.26 3.96 22.60
CA THR A 32 10.16 3.55 21.73
C THR A 32 8.85 3.77 22.46
N TYR A 33 7.90 4.40 21.79
CA TYR A 33 6.54 4.57 22.28
C TYR A 33 5.56 3.78 21.42
N SER A 34 4.72 3.00 22.09
CA SER A 34 3.64 2.21 21.45
C SER A 34 2.31 2.92 21.66
N PRO A 35 1.77 3.66 20.66
CA PRO A 35 0.50 4.36 20.79
C PRO A 35 -0.72 3.42 20.82
N TYR A 36 -0.57 2.18 20.35
CA TYR A 36 -1.62 1.18 20.27
C TYR A 36 -1.30 -0.04 21.13
N LYS A 37 -2.33 -0.68 21.64
CA LYS A 37 -2.25 -1.98 22.35
C LYS A 37 -2.26 -3.17 21.40
N THR A 38 -2.66 -2.93 20.15
CA THR A 38 -2.72 -3.92 19.09
C THR A 38 -2.11 -3.34 17.82
N TYR A 39 -1.29 -4.13 17.16
CA TYR A 39 -0.70 -3.81 15.86
C TYR A 39 -1.17 -4.83 14.84
N VAL A 40 -1.63 -4.34 13.71
CA VAL A 40 -2.09 -5.16 12.59
C VAL A 40 -1.05 -5.13 11.49
N GLY A 41 -0.72 -6.29 10.94
CA GLY A 41 0.14 -6.45 9.77
C GLY A 41 -0.60 -7.17 8.65
N ILE A 42 -0.27 -6.86 7.41
CA ILE A 42 -0.81 -7.55 6.23
C ILE A 42 0.33 -7.93 5.29
N LYS A 43 0.26 -9.14 4.74
CA LYS A 43 1.18 -9.65 3.73
C LYS A 43 0.42 -9.98 2.45
N ALA A 44 0.91 -9.47 1.32
CA ALA A 44 0.41 -9.83 0.00
C ALA A 44 0.74 -11.29 -0.34
N PRO A 45 -0.04 -11.93 -1.22
CA PRO A 45 0.34 -13.22 -1.80
C PRO A 45 1.67 -13.09 -2.56
N GLU A 46 2.38 -14.21 -2.66
CA GLU A 46 3.60 -14.25 -3.47
C GLU A 46 3.22 -14.03 -4.95
N PRO A 47 3.87 -13.08 -5.61
CA PRO A 47 3.63 -12.83 -7.01
C PRO A 47 4.14 -14.00 -7.87
N ASN A 48 3.62 -14.09 -9.08
CA ASN A 48 4.16 -15.04 -10.06
C ASN A 48 5.60 -14.68 -10.47
N LYS A 49 6.24 -15.52 -11.29
CA LYS A 49 7.62 -15.29 -11.79
C LYS A 49 7.85 -13.96 -12.52
N TYR A 50 6.79 -13.25 -12.86
CA TYR A 50 6.83 -11.92 -13.50
C TYR A 50 6.54 -10.77 -12.52
N GLY A 51 6.44 -11.06 -11.22
CA GLY A 51 6.18 -10.06 -10.19
C GLY A 51 4.72 -9.59 -10.12
N LEU A 52 3.76 -10.38 -10.63
CA LEU A 52 2.36 -10.00 -10.73
C LEU A 52 1.46 -10.92 -9.91
N LEU A 53 0.39 -10.35 -9.40
CA LEU A 53 -0.81 -11.07 -9.00
C LEU A 53 -1.75 -11.15 -10.22
N GLU A 54 -2.38 -12.31 -10.40
CA GLU A 54 -3.18 -12.54 -11.59
C GLU A 54 -4.68 -12.37 -11.32
N THR A 55 -5.37 -11.77 -12.31
CA THR A 55 -6.83 -11.75 -12.36
C THR A 55 -7.38 -13.18 -12.51
N ASP A 56 -8.66 -13.35 -12.22
CA ASP A 56 -9.36 -14.64 -12.29
C ASP A 56 -8.77 -15.76 -11.41
N ARG A 57 -7.83 -15.42 -10.55
CA ARG A 57 -7.29 -16.30 -9.49
C ARG A 57 -7.66 -15.79 -8.11
N VAL A 58 -7.72 -16.71 -7.15
CA VAL A 58 -7.92 -16.39 -5.75
C VAL A 58 -6.60 -15.87 -5.19
N ASN A 59 -6.57 -14.59 -4.81
CA ASN A 59 -5.45 -13.96 -4.15
C ASN A 59 -5.69 -13.99 -2.64
N ARG A 60 -4.75 -14.57 -1.87
CA ARG A 60 -4.83 -14.69 -0.42
C ARG A 60 -3.89 -13.70 0.25
N TYR A 61 -4.45 -12.85 1.10
CA TYR A 61 -3.71 -11.92 1.94
C TYR A 61 -3.68 -12.43 3.36
N ASP A 62 -2.49 -12.60 3.92
CA ASP A 62 -2.31 -13.04 5.29
C ASP A 62 -2.27 -11.84 6.23
N ILE A 63 -2.96 -11.95 7.35
CA ILE A 63 -3.11 -10.92 8.37
C ILE A 63 -2.52 -11.43 9.67
N VAL A 64 -1.79 -10.58 10.36
CA VAL A 64 -1.26 -10.87 11.69
C VAL A 64 -1.62 -9.75 12.66
N THR A 65 -1.85 -10.11 13.92
CA THR A 65 -2.05 -9.17 15.00
C THR A 65 -1.10 -9.46 16.15
N LEU A 66 -0.47 -8.40 16.65
CA LEU A 66 0.53 -8.44 17.70
C LEU A 66 0.15 -7.44 18.80
N ASP A 67 0.59 -7.70 20.02
CA ASP A 67 0.53 -6.73 21.11
C ASP A 67 1.68 -5.69 21.00
N GLU A 68 1.74 -4.78 21.96
CA GLU A 68 2.79 -3.74 22.07
C GLU A 68 4.20 -4.30 22.24
N LEU A 69 4.34 -5.54 22.71
CA LEU A 69 5.61 -6.24 22.88
C LEU A 69 5.98 -7.11 21.68
N GLY A 70 5.12 -7.15 20.65
CA GLY A 70 5.32 -7.96 19.45
C GLY A 70 4.93 -9.43 19.61
N LYS A 71 4.17 -9.77 20.64
CA LYS A 71 3.64 -11.13 20.83
C LYS A 71 2.32 -11.29 20.08
N PRO A 72 2.02 -12.49 19.56
CA PRO A 72 0.74 -12.77 18.93
C PRO A 72 -0.43 -12.45 19.87
N LYS A 73 -1.45 -11.79 19.32
CA LYS A 73 -2.65 -11.39 20.03
C LYS A 73 -3.88 -11.70 19.19
N SER A 74 -4.85 -12.43 19.75
CA SER A 74 -6.13 -12.65 19.08
C SER A 74 -7.00 -11.40 19.12
N VAL A 75 -7.54 -11.00 17.98
CA VAL A 75 -8.42 -9.83 17.82
C VAL A 75 -9.65 -10.23 17.03
N LYS A 76 -10.81 -9.80 17.51
CA LYS A 76 -12.09 -10.02 16.83
C LYS A 76 -12.48 -8.79 16.02
N ASN A 77 -13.23 -9.02 14.94
CA ASN A 77 -13.85 -7.97 14.13
C ASN A 77 -12.86 -6.98 13.52
N LEU A 78 -11.74 -7.47 12.99
CA LEU A 78 -10.88 -6.65 12.12
C LEU A 78 -11.63 -6.32 10.83
N GLU A 79 -11.67 -5.05 10.48
CA GLU A 79 -12.21 -4.62 9.19
C GLU A 79 -11.13 -4.70 8.11
N VAL A 80 -11.47 -5.35 7.00
CA VAL A 80 -10.62 -5.40 5.80
C VAL A 80 -11.37 -4.72 4.67
N ARG A 81 -10.86 -3.57 4.23
CA ARG A 81 -11.44 -2.77 3.15
C ARG A 81 -10.54 -2.86 1.92
N VAL A 82 -11.12 -3.20 0.80
CA VAL A 82 -10.46 -3.24 -0.50
C VAL A 82 -10.98 -2.09 -1.34
N TYR A 83 -10.07 -1.26 -1.83
CA TYR A 83 -10.37 -0.14 -2.69
C TYR A 83 -9.72 -0.35 -4.05
N LYS A 84 -10.43 -0.05 -5.13
CA LYS A 84 -9.82 0.09 -6.45
C LYS A 84 -9.23 1.48 -6.55
N VAL A 85 -7.98 1.57 -7.00
CA VAL A 85 -7.24 2.82 -7.15
C VAL A 85 -7.15 3.14 -8.62
N GLU A 86 -7.76 4.23 -9.01
CA GLU A 86 -7.80 4.69 -10.39
C GLU A 86 -7.12 6.04 -10.52
N TRP A 87 -6.42 6.23 -11.62
CA TRP A 87 -5.89 7.53 -11.98
C TRP A 87 -6.89 8.24 -12.86
N ARG A 88 -7.24 9.49 -12.49
CA ARG A 88 -8.01 10.38 -13.35
C ARG A 88 -7.11 11.48 -13.85
N TRP A 89 -7.09 11.66 -15.14
CA TRP A 89 -6.40 12.72 -15.81
C TRP A 89 -7.42 13.76 -16.28
N TRP A 90 -7.13 15.02 -16.06
CA TRP A 90 -7.92 16.10 -16.63
C TRP A 90 -6.99 17.18 -17.16
N TRP A 91 -7.48 17.81 -18.20
CA TRP A 91 -6.83 18.95 -18.79
C TRP A 91 -7.23 20.21 -18.02
N ASN A 92 -6.26 20.99 -17.56
CA ASN A 92 -6.48 22.30 -16.96
C ASN A 92 -5.99 23.37 -17.92
N SER A 93 -6.93 24.19 -18.45
CA SER A 93 -6.65 25.26 -19.41
C SER A 93 -6.72 26.64 -18.76
N ASP A 94 -6.59 26.79 -17.45
CA ASP A 94 -6.61 28.06 -16.78
C ASP A 94 -5.33 28.84 -17.01
N GLY A 95 -5.37 29.74 -18.01
CA GLY A 95 -4.46 30.85 -18.20
C GLY A 95 -3.14 30.56 -18.93
N ASP A 96 -2.89 31.40 -19.92
CA ASP A 96 -1.63 31.61 -20.64
C ASP A 96 -0.70 30.41 -20.90
N ASP A 97 -0.87 29.83 -22.08
CA ASP A 97 0.11 29.08 -22.89
C ASP A 97 0.77 27.78 -22.38
N LEU A 98 0.53 27.32 -21.17
CA LEU A 98 1.00 26.02 -20.72
C LEU A 98 -0.14 25.17 -20.16
N SER A 99 -0.76 24.41 -21.05
CA SER A 99 -1.69 23.36 -20.66
C SER A 99 -0.97 22.30 -19.81
N GLN A 100 -1.35 22.20 -18.54
CA GLN A 100 -0.83 21.20 -17.62
C GLN A 100 -1.84 20.07 -17.45
N TYR A 101 -1.35 18.83 -17.60
CA TYR A 101 -2.12 17.65 -17.21
C TYR A 101 -2.03 17.48 -15.70
N ASN A 102 -3.16 17.56 -15.03
CA ASN A 102 -3.25 17.21 -13.61
C ASN A 102 -3.74 15.77 -13.47
N SER A 103 -3.14 15.03 -12.57
CA SER A 103 -3.57 13.68 -12.20
C SER A 103 -4.02 13.64 -10.75
N SER A 104 -5.07 12.92 -10.45
CA SER A 104 -5.43 12.57 -9.09
C SER A 104 -5.70 11.09 -8.94
N GLU A 105 -5.31 10.57 -7.79
CA GLU A 105 -5.64 9.21 -7.39
C GLU A 105 -7.04 9.21 -6.78
N VAL A 106 -7.93 8.40 -7.33
CA VAL A 106 -9.30 8.22 -6.83
C VAL A 106 -9.43 6.80 -6.33
N THR A 107 -9.82 6.68 -5.07
CA THR A 107 -10.08 5.38 -4.45
C THR A 107 -11.57 5.11 -4.42
N THR A 108 -12.00 4.00 -5.01
CA THR A 108 -13.39 3.55 -5.00
C THR A 108 -13.49 2.30 -4.14
N ALA A 109 -14.43 2.29 -3.19
CA ALA A 109 -14.68 1.12 -2.36
C ALA A 109 -15.08 -0.08 -3.24
N TYR A 110 -14.37 -1.19 -3.11
CA TYR A 110 -14.58 -2.36 -3.94
C TYR A 110 -15.19 -3.53 -3.14
N ARG A 111 -14.60 -3.88 -1.98
CA ARG A 111 -15.09 -4.94 -1.09
C ARG A 111 -14.77 -4.66 0.36
N ASN A 112 -15.59 -5.17 1.25
CA ASN A 112 -15.38 -5.15 2.70
C ASN A 112 -15.51 -6.56 3.27
N TYR A 113 -14.66 -6.86 4.25
CA TYR A 113 -14.69 -8.10 4.99
C TYR A 113 -14.51 -7.81 6.49
N VAL A 114 -15.04 -8.70 7.33
CA VAL A 114 -14.76 -8.72 8.76
C VAL A 114 -14.12 -10.05 9.08
N VAL A 115 -12.95 -10.03 9.68
CA VAL A 115 -12.20 -11.24 10.03
C VAL A 115 -11.77 -11.20 11.49
N SER A 116 -11.50 -12.35 12.07
CA SER A 116 -10.93 -12.46 13.41
C SER A 116 -9.65 -13.28 13.37
N THR A 117 -8.64 -12.88 14.12
CA THR A 117 -7.42 -13.66 14.22
C THR A 117 -7.57 -14.77 15.26
N ASP A 118 -6.89 -15.87 15.02
CA ASP A 118 -6.81 -17.01 15.93
C ASP A 118 -5.93 -16.72 17.17
N ALA A 119 -5.72 -17.73 18.01
CA ALA A 119 -4.89 -17.62 19.22
C ALA A 119 -3.41 -17.30 18.90
N SER A 120 -2.94 -17.61 17.68
CA SER A 120 -1.61 -17.26 17.19
C SER A 120 -1.57 -15.88 16.50
N GLY A 121 -2.63 -15.09 16.60
CA GLY A 121 -2.75 -13.77 15.99
C GLY A 121 -2.83 -13.80 14.46
N LYS A 122 -3.30 -14.90 13.85
CA LYS A 122 -3.32 -15.06 12.40
C LYS A 122 -4.74 -15.12 11.84
N ALA A 123 -4.92 -14.48 10.70
CA ALA A 123 -6.11 -14.59 9.87
C ALA A 123 -5.71 -14.47 8.39
N SER A 124 -6.67 -14.65 7.51
CA SER A 124 -6.48 -14.36 6.10
C SER A 124 -7.77 -13.91 5.45
N VAL A 125 -7.65 -13.12 4.41
CA VAL A 125 -8.74 -12.77 3.51
C VAL A 125 -8.40 -13.24 2.11
N GLN A 126 -9.41 -13.71 1.39
CA GLN A 126 -9.24 -14.21 0.03
C GLN A 126 -10.27 -13.57 -0.88
N PHE A 127 -9.82 -13.12 -2.02
CA PHE A 127 -10.73 -12.63 -3.05
C PHE A 127 -10.15 -12.80 -4.45
N LYS A 128 -11.04 -12.77 -5.41
CA LYS A 128 -10.75 -12.85 -6.84
C LYS A 128 -11.14 -11.55 -7.49
N ILE A 129 -10.29 -11.02 -8.34
CA ILE A 129 -10.56 -9.89 -9.21
C ILE A 129 -10.80 -10.42 -10.61
N PRO A 130 -11.97 -10.13 -11.22
CA PRO A 130 -12.23 -10.48 -12.62
C PRO A 130 -11.26 -9.76 -13.56
N GLU A 131 -11.04 -10.33 -14.75
CA GLU A 131 -10.17 -9.71 -15.76
C GLU A 131 -10.61 -8.30 -16.13
N ALA A 132 -11.92 -8.04 -16.21
CA ALA A 132 -12.45 -6.72 -16.52
C ALA A 132 -12.13 -5.63 -15.49
N ASP A 133 -11.85 -6.06 -14.24
CA ASP A 133 -11.57 -5.17 -13.11
C ASP A 133 -10.08 -5.07 -12.76
N TRP A 134 -9.19 -5.55 -13.64
CA TRP A 134 -7.75 -5.45 -13.42
C TRP A 134 -7.32 -4.05 -12.97
N GLY A 135 -6.20 -3.96 -12.26
CA GLY A 135 -5.68 -2.68 -11.83
C GLY A 135 -5.00 -2.70 -10.47
N ARG A 136 -4.87 -1.52 -9.88
CA ARG A 136 -4.27 -1.30 -8.59
C ARG A 136 -5.34 -1.36 -7.50
N TYR A 137 -5.04 -2.07 -6.43
CA TYR A 137 -5.92 -2.22 -5.28
C TYR A 137 -5.19 -1.85 -3.99
N LEU A 138 -5.81 -1.02 -3.18
CA LEU A 138 -5.39 -0.72 -1.81
C LEU A 138 -6.18 -1.63 -0.87
N ILE A 139 -5.46 -2.46 -0.13
CA ILE A 139 -6.04 -3.33 0.90
C ILE A 139 -5.67 -2.74 2.26
N ARG A 140 -6.67 -2.29 3.01
CA ARG A 140 -6.53 -1.71 4.35
C ARG A 140 -7.13 -2.65 5.38
N VAL A 141 -6.37 -2.94 6.42
CA VAL A 141 -6.82 -3.71 7.59
C VAL A 141 -6.77 -2.82 8.81
N GLU A 142 -7.85 -2.80 9.59
CA GLU A 142 -8.02 -1.91 10.73
C GLU A 142 -8.57 -2.68 11.94
N ASP A 143 -7.94 -2.48 13.09
CA ASP A 143 -8.53 -2.83 14.39
C ASP A 143 -9.37 -1.63 14.86
N THR A 144 -10.68 -1.73 14.69
CA THR A 144 -11.62 -0.65 15.05
C THR A 144 -11.71 -0.42 16.56
N ASN A 145 -11.23 -1.36 17.39
CA ASN A 145 -11.27 -1.23 18.86
C ASN A 145 -10.11 -0.40 19.39
N ASP A 146 -8.92 -0.55 18.80
CA ASP A 146 -7.68 0.11 19.23
C ASP A 146 -7.18 1.17 18.23
N GLY A 147 -7.75 1.19 17.01
CA GLY A 147 -7.55 2.21 16.00
C GLY A 147 -6.29 2.04 15.15
N HIS A 148 -5.47 1.00 15.36
CA HIS A 148 -4.34 0.75 14.47
C HIS A 148 -4.80 0.19 13.13
N ALA A 149 -4.31 0.80 12.07
CA ALA A 149 -4.56 0.36 10.70
C ALA A 149 -3.27 0.22 9.92
N THR A 150 -3.24 -0.73 9.01
CA THR A 150 -2.17 -0.88 8.02
C THR A 150 -2.78 -1.09 6.65
N SER A 151 -2.01 -0.76 5.63
CA SER A 151 -2.45 -0.97 4.24
C SER A 151 -1.29 -1.37 3.37
N LEU A 152 -1.61 -2.03 2.28
CA LEU A 152 -0.68 -2.29 1.19
C LEU A 152 -1.38 -2.10 -0.15
N THR A 153 -0.60 -1.81 -1.17
CA THR A 153 -1.07 -1.73 -2.54
C THR A 153 -0.64 -2.98 -3.30
N SER A 154 -1.58 -3.58 -4.03
CA SER A 154 -1.33 -4.71 -4.91
C SER A 154 -1.77 -4.35 -6.33
N TYR A 155 -0.94 -4.72 -7.30
CA TYR A 155 -1.29 -4.62 -8.70
C TYR A 155 -1.71 -6.01 -9.18
N ILE A 156 -2.96 -6.14 -9.66
CA ILE A 156 -3.58 -7.39 -10.12
C ILE A 156 -3.89 -7.23 -11.60
N ASP A 157 -3.25 -8.04 -12.41
CA ASP A 157 -3.29 -7.93 -13.86
C ASP A 157 -3.64 -9.27 -14.50
N TRP A 158 -3.98 -9.27 -15.78
CA TRP A 158 -4.14 -10.50 -16.52
C TRP A 158 -2.82 -11.26 -16.69
N PRO A 159 -2.88 -12.55 -16.95
CA PRO A 159 -1.69 -13.34 -17.16
C PRO A 159 -0.80 -12.79 -18.29
N TYR A 160 0.50 -12.82 -18.09
CA TYR A 160 1.49 -12.28 -19.05
C TYR A 160 1.30 -12.79 -20.50
N TRP A 161 0.84 -14.01 -20.66
CA TRP A 161 0.61 -14.63 -21.97
C TRP A 161 -0.61 -14.08 -22.72
N SER A 162 -1.45 -13.26 -22.10
CA SER A 162 -2.66 -12.71 -22.74
C SER A 162 -2.38 -11.63 -23.78
N GLY A 163 -1.11 -11.23 -23.97
CA GLY A 163 -0.68 -10.31 -25.03
C GLY A 163 -1.14 -8.87 -24.89
N LYS A 164 -1.73 -8.48 -23.75
CA LYS A 164 -2.20 -7.14 -23.50
C LYS A 164 -1.08 -6.27 -22.92
N SER A 165 -1.00 -5.01 -23.35
CA SER A 165 0.01 -4.08 -22.86
C SER A 165 -0.21 -3.71 -21.39
N ARG A 166 0.85 -3.74 -20.58
CA ARG A 166 0.82 -3.29 -19.20
C ARG A 166 0.71 -1.77 -19.14
N GLN A 167 -0.26 -1.27 -18.42
CA GLN A 167 -0.21 0.11 -17.95
C GLN A 167 0.79 0.20 -16.79
N GLY A 168 1.99 0.67 -17.08
CA GLY A 168 2.96 1.03 -16.04
C GLY A 168 2.39 2.14 -15.14
N SER A 169 2.88 2.24 -13.91
CA SER A 169 2.61 3.39 -13.06
C SER A 169 3.19 4.63 -13.76
N SER A 170 2.36 5.42 -14.39
CA SER A 170 2.82 6.67 -14.97
C SER A 170 2.40 7.83 -14.11
N GLU A 171 3.36 8.46 -13.52
CA GLU A 171 3.19 9.78 -12.92
C GLU A 171 3.18 10.89 -13.98
N THR A 172 3.30 10.55 -15.27
CA THR A 172 3.38 11.50 -16.38
C THR A 172 2.40 11.15 -17.50
N ALA A 173 1.74 12.17 -18.06
CA ALA A 173 0.74 12.08 -19.12
C ALA A 173 1.25 11.55 -20.48
N ASN A 174 2.56 11.38 -20.64
CA ASN A 174 3.19 10.96 -21.89
C ASN A 174 3.51 9.46 -21.85
N MET A 175 2.51 8.61 -22.00
CA MET A 175 2.73 7.18 -22.21
C MET A 175 2.49 6.81 -23.65
N LEU A 176 3.57 6.69 -24.40
CA LEU A 176 3.60 5.88 -25.61
C LEU A 176 4.02 4.46 -25.18
N VAL A 177 3.04 3.54 -25.19
CA VAL A 177 3.34 2.12 -24.99
C VAL A 177 3.57 1.52 -26.36
N PHE A 178 4.81 1.18 -26.66
CA PHE A 178 5.13 0.37 -27.84
C PHE A 178 4.98 -1.10 -27.45
N THR A 179 4.04 -1.76 -28.07
CA THR A 179 3.91 -3.22 -27.96
C THR A 179 4.44 -3.85 -29.24
N THR A 180 5.36 -4.77 -29.09
CA THR A 180 5.84 -5.57 -30.19
C THR A 180 5.12 -6.91 -30.18
N ASN A 181 4.88 -7.49 -31.34
CA ASN A 181 4.25 -8.81 -31.47
C ASN A 181 5.24 -9.97 -31.24
N ARG A 182 6.54 -9.66 -31.04
CA ARG A 182 7.64 -10.61 -30.81
C ARG A 182 8.66 -10.03 -29.85
N GLU A 183 9.42 -10.90 -29.22
CA GLU A 183 10.47 -10.54 -28.26
C GLU A 183 11.78 -10.10 -28.96
N LYS A 184 12.00 -10.52 -30.20
CA LYS A 184 13.21 -10.21 -30.99
C LYS A 184 12.86 -10.04 -32.46
N TYR A 185 13.51 -9.09 -33.10
CA TYR A 185 13.42 -8.79 -34.54
C TYR A 185 14.81 -8.80 -35.15
N ASN A 186 14.89 -9.21 -36.40
CA ASN A 186 16.08 -9.00 -37.21
C ASN A 186 16.09 -7.58 -37.79
N VAL A 187 17.28 -7.06 -38.10
CA VAL A 187 17.40 -5.74 -38.72
C VAL A 187 16.69 -5.75 -40.07
N GLY A 188 15.70 -4.86 -40.24
CA GLY A 188 14.88 -4.75 -41.44
C GLY A 188 13.49 -5.41 -41.38
N GLU A 189 13.13 -6.06 -40.24
CA GLU A 189 11.77 -6.53 -40.02
C GLU A 189 10.89 -5.41 -39.43
N ASN A 190 9.59 -5.41 -39.79
CA ASN A 190 8.60 -4.50 -39.21
C ASN A 190 8.10 -5.04 -37.87
N ALA A 191 8.06 -4.15 -36.87
CA ALA A 191 7.53 -4.41 -35.53
C ALA A 191 6.03 -4.12 -35.45
#